data_ce5db823098e3e8b1762e02bf2d430a7
#
_entry.id   ce5db823098e3e8b1762e02bf2d430a7
#
_cell.length_a   1.000
_cell.length_b   1.000
_cell.length_c   1.000
_cell.angle_alpha   90.00
_cell.angle_beta   90.00
_cell.angle_gamma   90.00
#
_symmetry.space_group_name_H-M   'P 1'
#
loop_
_entity.id
_entity.type
_entity.pdbx_description
1 polymer ?
#
loop_
_entity_poly.entity_id
_entity_poly.type
_entity_poly.pdbx_seq_one_letter_code
_entity_poly.pdbx_strand_id
1 'polypeptide(L)'
;MTPGIFTTTSLHSRPDTHDVAPCGKISNQKSGKPVGTGHLALLDRIYKTGLPLNGSLSFLNNWTYITSNPERDFEQLTTTGPYAGTHQAFETGVRFAARYGHLISSNAKTKLWPSDSERVIETAQHFASGLFGSDWEKVGRAILEIIPETFDRRADTLTPGDTCLKYIVDEDRGHDNGIKMLTLFQQAYIPAIAERLLIEEDNRELEGFTNWEIFSMQEMCGFETTVRGSSPWCDVFTREDWKNFEYGRDLVHYYRGGPGDPYAGAMGWLWLNATTNLLREGPKAGSMFFSFVHDGDIAPFLTALDIMKDAKYDPFLPTTHRAEDRVWYTSTVMPMGGRVTLERMSCSPTDPVHDLNETFLRININDRVVPLSYCKAGPGLSCPLAEFVGHVERRRDEVREFGDVCGLDGDVGRITFLRQQQ
;
A
#
# COMPACT_ATOMS: atom_id res chain seq x y z
N MET A 1 26.03 2.87 17.53
CA MET A 1 25.17 2.53 16.41
C MET A 1 24.78 3.81 15.71
N THR A 2 25.06 3.96 14.43
CA THR A 2 24.55 5.08 13.61
C THR A 2 23.67 4.46 12.54
N PRO A 3 22.40 4.18 12.80
CA PRO A 3 21.48 3.67 11.79
C PRO A 3 21.04 4.80 10.88
N GLY A 4 21.08 4.59 9.57
CA GLY A 4 20.28 5.33 8.63
C GLY A 4 18.93 4.61 8.47
N ILE A 5 17.83 5.32 8.49
CA ILE A 5 16.50 4.77 8.36
C ILE A 5 15.88 5.25 7.08
N PHE A 6 15.44 4.31 6.29
CA PHE A 6 14.69 4.54 5.06
C PHE A 6 13.32 3.93 5.26
N THR A 7 12.30 4.74 5.21
CA THR A 7 10.92 4.31 5.41
C THR A 7 10.09 4.76 4.24
N THR A 8 9.39 3.81 3.65
CA THR A 8 8.26 4.07 2.78
C THR A 8 7.01 3.77 3.59
N THR A 9 6.13 4.76 3.74
CA THR A 9 4.90 4.64 4.50
C THR A 9 3.75 4.87 3.55
N SER A 10 2.83 3.92 3.45
CA SER A 10 1.57 4.08 2.78
C SER A 10 0.50 4.33 3.83
N LEU A 11 -0.24 5.40 3.71
CA LEU A 11 -1.58 5.46 4.25
C LEU A 11 -2.54 5.01 3.17
N HIS A 12 -3.41 4.21 3.64
CA HIS A 12 -4.45 3.51 2.97
C HIS A 12 -4.82 4.11 1.62
N SER A 13 -4.66 3.29 0.64
CA SER A 13 -5.46 3.41 -0.55
C SER A 13 -6.91 3.61 -0.13
N ARG A 14 -7.55 4.52 -0.77
CA ARG A 14 -8.91 4.26 -1.21
C ARG A 14 -8.99 2.74 -1.48
N PRO A 15 -10.12 2.07 -1.31
CA PRO A 15 -10.46 1.09 -2.31
C PRO A 15 -10.26 1.89 -3.58
N ASP A 16 -9.24 1.52 -4.34
CA ASP A 16 -8.88 2.28 -5.51
C ASP A 16 -10.17 2.49 -6.26
N THR A 17 -10.51 3.70 -6.48
CA THR A 17 -11.78 4.10 -7.08
C THR A 17 -11.92 3.59 -8.49
N HIS A 18 -10.80 3.21 -9.10
CA HIS A 18 -10.74 2.40 -10.29
C HIS A 18 -11.16 0.95 -10.02
N ASP A 19 -11.00 0.45 -8.80
CA ASP A 19 -11.29 -0.92 -8.42
C ASP A 19 -12.78 -1.20 -8.16
N VAL A 20 -13.60 -0.18 -8.03
CA VAL A 20 -15.05 -0.33 -7.73
C VAL A 20 -15.94 0.08 -8.91
N ALA A 21 -15.35 0.53 -10.01
CA ALA A 21 -16.13 0.76 -11.22
C ALA A 21 -16.54 -0.59 -11.83
N PRO A 22 -17.84 -0.83 -12.06
CA PRO A 22 -18.27 -1.97 -12.85
C PRO A 22 -17.56 -1.90 -14.20
N CYS A 23 -17.16 -3.04 -14.73
CA CYS A 23 -16.55 -3.21 -16.04
C CYS A 23 -17.49 -2.68 -17.15
N GLY A 24 -17.57 -1.39 -17.27
CA GLY A 24 -18.43 -0.62 -18.15
C GLY A 24 -17.75 0.68 -18.48
N LYS A 25 -16.81 0.60 -19.46
CA LYS A 25 -16.26 1.74 -20.18
C LYS A 25 -15.63 2.85 -19.31
N ILE A 26 -14.34 2.77 -19.19
CA ILE A 26 -13.39 3.86 -18.85
C ILE A 26 -13.65 5.19 -19.64
N SER A 27 -14.59 5.22 -20.56
CA SER A 27 -14.99 6.41 -21.31
C SER A 27 -15.71 7.48 -20.48
N ASN A 28 -16.02 7.23 -19.21
CA ASN A 28 -16.74 8.18 -18.34
C ASN A 28 -15.87 8.90 -17.30
N GLN A 29 -14.56 8.77 -17.34
CA GLN A 29 -13.65 9.61 -16.54
C GLN A 29 -13.79 11.13 -16.83
N LYS A 30 -14.49 11.51 -17.89
CA LYS A 30 -14.80 12.91 -18.19
C LYS A 30 -16.01 13.47 -17.42
N SER A 31 -16.71 12.68 -16.61
CA SER A 31 -17.94 13.13 -15.95
C SER A 31 -17.78 13.57 -14.49
N GLY A 32 -16.57 13.55 -13.91
CA GLY A 32 -16.32 14.10 -12.57
C GLY A 32 -17.14 13.47 -11.42
N LYS A 33 -17.65 12.24 -11.59
CA LYS A 33 -18.41 11.58 -10.51
C LYS A 33 -17.45 10.93 -9.51
N PRO A 34 -17.64 11.21 -8.20
CA PRO A 34 -16.85 10.57 -7.16
C PRO A 34 -17.09 9.05 -7.12
N VAL A 35 -16.12 8.33 -6.74
CA VAL A 35 -16.05 6.85 -6.77
C VAL A 35 -16.84 6.14 -5.67
N GLY A 36 -17.24 6.81 -4.64
CA GLY A 36 -18.23 6.27 -3.68
C GLY A 36 -19.58 5.84 -4.29
N THR A 37 -19.73 5.96 -5.59
CA THR A 37 -20.96 5.65 -6.33
C THR A 37 -21.38 4.18 -6.24
N GLY A 38 -20.46 3.22 -6.04
CA GLY A 38 -20.80 1.80 -5.93
C GLY A 38 -21.56 1.48 -4.63
N HIS A 39 -21.04 1.92 -3.49
CA HIS A 39 -21.69 1.73 -2.18
C HIS A 39 -23.03 2.48 -2.13
N LEU A 40 -23.06 3.72 -2.58
CA LEU A 40 -24.29 4.53 -2.59
C LEU A 40 -25.34 4.00 -3.56
N ALA A 41 -24.94 3.53 -4.74
CA ALA A 41 -25.85 2.91 -5.71
C ALA A 41 -26.46 1.61 -5.17
N LEU A 42 -25.66 0.79 -4.51
CA LEU A 42 -26.12 -0.42 -3.81
C LEU A 42 -27.16 -0.08 -2.75
N LEU A 43 -26.87 0.89 -1.88
CA LEU A 43 -27.78 1.29 -0.80
C LEU A 43 -29.06 1.90 -1.34
N ASP A 44 -28.98 2.76 -2.37
CA ASP A 44 -30.16 3.33 -3.03
C ASP A 44 -31.04 2.23 -3.63
N ARG A 45 -30.46 1.22 -4.26
CA ARG A 45 -31.20 0.06 -4.78
C ARG A 45 -31.87 -0.72 -3.65
N ILE A 46 -31.15 -1.04 -2.58
CA ILE A 46 -31.71 -1.78 -1.42
C ILE A 46 -32.89 -1.01 -0.83
N TYR A 47 -32.74 0.27 -0.56
CA TYR A 47 -33.81 1.07 0.05
C TYR A 47 -35.02 1.32 -0.90
N LYS A 48 -34.78 1.38 -2.21
CA LYS A 48 -35.88 1.46 -3.20
C LYS A 48 -36.69 0.19 -3.33
N THR A 49 -36.09 -0.96 -3.13
CA THR A 49 -36.78 -2.26 -3.18
C THR A 49 -37.73 -2.42 -1.99
N GLY A 50 -37.42 -1.75 -0.89
CA GLY A 50 -38.25 -1.73 0.30
C GLY A 50 -37.69 -2.54 1.46
N LEU A 51 -38.15 -2.20 2.66
CA LEU A 51 -37.85 -2.89 3.90
C LEU A 51 -39.11 -3.56 4.45
N PRO A 52 -39.07 -4.56 5.33
CA PRO A 52 -37.86 -5.02 6.07
C PRO A 52 -37.02 -6.04 5.30
N LEU A 53 -35.72 -6.06 5.57
CA LEU A 53 -34.81 -7.13 5.18
C LEU A 53 -34.67 -8.15 6.30
N ASN A 54 -34.30 -9.38 5.96
CA ASN A 54 -34.19 -10.51 6.87
C ASN A 54 -32.75 -10.97 7.08
N GLY A 55 -32.55 -11.91 8.00
CA GLY A 55 -31.26 -12.55 8.23
C GLY A 55 -30.15 -11.58 8.59
N SER A 56 -28.98 -11.82 8.04
CA SER A 56 -27.79 -10.99 8.29
C SER A 56 -27.91 -9.56 7.75
N LEU A 57 -28.80 -9.30 6.78
CA LEU A 57 -29.08 -7.96 6.26
C LEU A 57 -30.13 -7.18 7.08
N SER A 58 -30.74 -7.77 8.09
CA SER A 58 -31.82 -7.14 8.88
C SER A 58 -31.41 -5.86 9.60
N PHE A 59 -30.12 -5.67 9.90
CA PHE A 59 -29.61 -4.43 10.49
C PHE A 59 -29.86 -3.20 9.59
N LEU A 60 -29.94 -3.37 8.26
CA LEU A 60 -30.21 -2.29 7.31
C LEU A 60 -31.58 -1.64 7.51
N ASN A 61 -32.50 -2.30 8.17
CA ASN A 61 -33.81 -1.75 8.51
C ASN A 61 -33.74 -0.47 9.38
N ASN A 62 -32.65 -0.32 10.14
CA ASN A 62 -32.42 0.83 11.02
C ASN A 62 -31.00 1.44 10.87
N TRP A 63 -30.23 0.97 9.89
CA TRP A 63 -28.86 1.43 9.67
C TRP A 63 -28.84 2.74 8.90
N THR A 64 -27.88 3.58 9.22
CA THR A 64 -27.62 4.85 8.51
C THR A 64 -26.22 4.85 7.95
N TYR A 65 -26.03 5.49 6.79
CA TYR A 65 -24.70 5.58 6.19
C TYR A 65 -23.70 6.23 7.14
N ILE A 66 -22.43 5.90 6.96
CA ILE A 66 -21.32 6.27 7.87
C ILE A 66 -21.01 7.76 7.89
N THR A 67 -21.49 8.53 6.91
CA THR A 67 -21.37 9.99 6.85
C THR A 67 -22.70 10.61 6.39
N SER A 68 -22.97 11.84 6.83
CA SER A 68 -24.12 12.62 6.40
C SER A 68 -23.95 13.26 5.01
N ASN A 69 -22.73 13.32 4.50
CA ASN A 69 -22.41 13.86 3.18
C ASN A 69 -21.44 12.94 2.44
N PRO A 70 -21.95 11.81 1.89
CA PRO A 70 -21.10 10.82 1.23
C PRO A 70 -20.30 11.35 0.06
N GLU A 71 -20.87 12.27 -0.72
CA GLU A 71 -20.21 12.83 -1.91
C GLU A 71 -18.95 13.64 -1.54
N ARG A 72 -19.01 14.38 -0.45
CA ARG A 72 -17.88 15.19 0.02
C ARG A 72 -16.89 14.36 0.86
N ASP A 73 -17.43 13.55 1.77
CA ASP A 73 -16.64 12.98 2.85
C ASP A 73 -16.08 11.60 2.50
N PHE A 74 -16.50 10.99 1.39
CA PHE A 74 -16.10 9.63 1.04
C PHE A 74 -14.58 9.45 0.98
N GLU A 75 -13.88 10.38 0.38
CA GLU A 75 -12.43 10.35 0.27
C GLU A 75 -11.72 10.65 1.60
N GLN A 76 -12.43 11.21 2.55
CA GLN A 76 -11.93 11.61 3.87
C GLN A 76 -12.42 10.69 5.01
N LEU A 77 -13.00 9.53 4.71
CA LEU A 77 -13.52 8.61 5.72
C LEU A 77 -12.47 8.15 6.74
N THR A 78 -11.19 8.12 6.32
CA THR A 78 -10.08 7.73 7.18
C THR A 78 -9.57 8.84 8.10
N THR A 79 -10.17 10.02 8.07
CA THR A 79 -9.79 11.16 8.94
C THR A 79 -10.59 11.23 10.24
N THR A 80 -11.65 10.43 10.38
CA THR A 80 -12.57 10.45 11.53
C THR A 80 -12.67 9.09 12.19
N GLY A 81 -13.09 9.09 13.45
CA GLY A 81 -13.33 7.87 14.22
C GLY A 81 -12.13 7.34 14.99
N PRO A 82 -12.33 6.26 15.77
CA PRO A 82 -11.31 5.74 16.68
C PRO A 82 -10.10 5.13 15.97
N TYR A 83 -10.26 4.73 14.72
CA TYR A 83 -9.19 4.15 13.90
C TYR A 83 -8.83 5.06 12.73
N ALA A 84 -9.02 6.37 12.88
CA ALA A 84 -8.66 7.34 11.85
C ALA A 84 -7.20 7.21 11.41
N GLY A 85 -6.96 7.23 10.10
CA GLY A 85 -5.61 7.12 9.52
C GLY A 85 -4.68 8.24 9.98
N THR A 86 -5.21 9.44 10.20
CA THR A 86 -4.47 10.59 10.77
C THR A 86 -3.95 10.29 12.17
N HIS A 87 -4.76 9.65 13.03
CA HIS A 87 -4.33 9.22 14.35
C HIS A 87 -3.26 8.13 14.27
N GLN A 88 -3.44 7.13 13.41
CA GLN A 88 -2.45 6.07 13.19
C GLN A 88 -1.12 6.63 12.67
N ALA A 89 -1.16 7.62 11.78
CA ALA A 89 0.05 8.30 11.29
C ALA A 89 0.79 9.01 12.42
N PHE A 90 0.06 9.76 13.28
CA PHE A 90 0.61 10.40 14.46
C PHE A 90 1.26 9.40 15.42
N GLU A 91 0.55 8.33 15.78
CA GLU A 91 1.08 7.28 16.67
C GLU A 91 2.33 6.59 16.07
N THR A 92 2.35 6.41 14.74
CA THR A 92 3.53 5.88 14.06
C THR A 92 4.71 6.83 14.23
N GLY A 93 4.50 8.14 14.07
CA GLY A 93 5.51 9.16 14.35
C GLY A 93 6.04 9.09 15.77
N VAL A 94 5.15 8.95 16.77
CA VAL A 94 5.54 8.81 18.19
C VAL A 94 6.39 7.54 18.41
N ARG A 95 6.01 6.41 17.83
CA ARG A 95 6.80 5.17 17.91
C ARG A 95 8.18 5.34 17.27
N PHE A 96 8.26 6.04 16.15
CA PHE A 96 9.53 6.36 15.51
C PHE A 96 10.38 7.31 16.34
N ALA A 97 9.78 8.30 16.99
CA ALA A 97 10.48 9.17 17.95
C ALA A 97 11.09 8.38 19.11
N ALA A 98 10.33 7.45 19.68
CA ALA A 98 10.81 6.59 20.76
C ALA A 98 11.97 5.67 20.33
N ARG A 99 11.90 5.12 19.11
CA ARG A 99 12.91 4.17 18.60
C ARG A 99 14.13 4.86 17.99
N TYR A 100 13.91 5.94 17.25
CA TYR A 100 14.91 6.57 16.39
C TYR A 100 15.16 8.05 16.69
N GLY A 101 14.53 8.60 17.71
CA GLY A 101 14.64 10.02 18.05
C GLY A 101 16.07 10.51 18.27
N HIS A 102 16.97 9.60 18.72
CA HIS A 102 18.40 9.89 18.88
C HIS A 102 19.13 10.17 17.56
N LEU A 103 18.53 9.88 16.41
CA LEU A 103 19.06 10.16 15.08
C LEU A 103 18.61 11.52 14.53
N ILE A 104 17.63 12.16 15.18
CA ILE A 104 17.11 13.46 14.76
C ILE A 104 18.19 14.50 15.02
N SER A 105 18.59 15.20 13.95
CA SER A 105 19.53 16.32 14.11
C SER A 105 18.88 17.48 14.88
N SER A 106 19.58 18.01 15.87
CA SER A 106 19.17 19.25 16.55
C SER A 106 19.42 20.50 15.70
N ASN A 107 20.30 20.41 14.72
CA ASN A 107 20.86 21.56 13.99
C ASN A 107 20.44 21.61 12.51
N ALA A 108 19.73 20.61 12.01
CA ALA A 108 19.28 20.57 10.63
C ALA A 108 17.81 20.14 10.55
N LYS A 109 17.10 20.69 9.55
CA LYS A 109 15.73 20.27 9.24
C LYS A 109 15.75 18.88 8.58
N THR A 110 14.84 18.02 8.98
CA THR A 110 14.63 16.74 8.31
C THR A 110 13.63 16.91 7.17
N LYS A 111 14.01 16.53 5.95
CA LYS A 111 13.08 16.48 4.82
C LYS A 111 12.26 15.21 4.86
N LEU A 112 10.98 15.36 4.54
CA LEU A 112 10.03 14.26 4.32
C LEU A 112 9.47 14.42 2.90
N TRP A 113 9.34 13.33 2.17
CA TRP A 113 8.93 13.32 0.76
C TRP A 113 7.58 12.62 0.59
N PRO A 114 6.44 13.33 0.71
CA PRO A 114 5.14 12.81 0.31
C PRO A 114 4.94 12.94 -1.21
N SER A 115 4.26 11.98 -1.82
CA SER A 115 3.68 12.16 -3.15
C SER A 115 2.54 13.18 -3.10
N ASP A 116 2.20 13.78 -4.24
CA ASP A 116 1.26 14.90 -4.36
C ASP A 116 -0.21 14.42 -4.37
N SER A 117 -0.60 13.81 -3.26
CA SER A 117 -1.98 13.45 -2.98
C SER A 117 -2.34 13.93 -1.58
N GLU A 118 -3.49 14.57 -1.42
CA GLU A 118 -3.93 15.18 -0.15
C GLU A 118 -3.79 14.21 1.02
N ARG A 119 -4.30 12.98 0.89
CA ARG A 119 -4.21 11.95 1.94
C ARG A 119 -2.78 11.52 2.28
N VAL A 120 -1.86 11.56 1.31
CA VAL A 120 -0.44 11.23 1.52
C VAL A 120 0.28 12.38 2.21
N ILE A 121 -0.02 13.61 1.80
CA ILE A 121 0.50 14.84 2.43
C ILE A 121 0.03 14.93 3.90
N GLU A 122 -1.26 14.71 4.16
CA GLU A 122 -1.81 14.68 5.52
C GLU A 122 -1.16 13.61 6.39
N THR A 123 -0.88 12.44 5.81
CA THR A 123 -0.12 11.39 6.49
C THR A 123 1.23 11.89 6.95
N ALA A 124 1.98 12.48 6.03
CA ALA A 124 3.31 13.01 6.34
C ALA A 124 3.25 14.09 7.43
N GLN A 125 2.23 14.95 7.41
CA GLN A 125 2.01 16.00 8.41
C GLN A 125 1.72 15.41 9.80
N HIS A 126 0.80 14.45 9.89
CA HIS A 126 0.46 13.80 11.16
C HIS A 126 1.61 12.94 11.68
N PHE A 127 2.32 12.24 10.82
CA PHE A 127 3.54 11.53 11.18
C PHE A 127 4.62 12.49 11.70
N ALA A 128 4.85 13.62 11.03
CA ALA A 128 5.81 14.63 11.47
C ALA A 128 5.43 15.21 12.83
N SER A 129 4.13 15.43 13.09
CA SER A 129 3.62 15.87 14.38
C SER A 129 3.92 14.89 15.51
N GLY A 130 3.81 13.59 15.23
CA GLY A 130 4.18 12.53 16.16
C GLY A 130 5.69 12.41 16.40
N LEU A 131 6.48 12.54 15.31
CA LEU A 131 7.93 12.35 15.34
C LEU A 131 8.69 13.55 15.95
N PHE A 132 8.29 14.77 15.62
CA PHE A 132 9.01 16.00 15.96
C PHE A 132 8.29 16.89 16.99
N GLY A 133 7.03 16.57 17.34
CA GLY A 133 6.14 17.41 18.16
C GLY A 133 5.15 18.20 17.30
N SER A 134 4.00 18.58 17.89
CA SER A 134 2.89 19.25 17.18
C SER A 134 3.23 20.63 16.59
N ASP A 135 4.33 21.24 17.03
CA ASP A 135 4.83 22.54 16.57
C ASP A 135 6.00 22.44 15.58
N TRP A 136 6.27 21.24 15.06
CA TRP A 136 7.43 20.91 14.21
C TRP A 136 7.66 21.90 13.06
N GLU A 137 6.58 22.35 12.43
CA GLU A 137 6.63 23.30 11.32
C GLU A 137 7.06 24.70 11.79
N LYS A 138 6.46 25.18 12.88
CA LYS A 138 6.75 26.51 13.46
C LYS A 138 8.19 26.62 13.97
N VAL A 139 8.68 25.55 14.61
CA VAL A 139 10.06 25.52 15.14
C VAL A 139 11.07 25.03 14.09
N GLY A 140 10.60 24.71 12.88
CA GLY A 140 11.45 24.34 11.75
C GLY A 140 12.23 23.03 11.91
N ARG A 141 11.64 22.02 12.56
CA ARG A 141 12.24 20.69 12.75
C ARG A 141 12.30 19.88 11.48
N ALA A 142 11.28 20.02 10.64
CA ALA A 142 11.17 19.29 9.39
C ALA A 142 10.63 20.19 8.25
N ILE A 143 10.65 19.66 7.04
CA ILE A 143 10.05 20.26 5.85
C ILE A 143 9.47 19.16 4.97
N LEU A 144 8.27 19.38 4.44
CA LEU A 144 7.70 18.53 3.41
C LEU A 144 8.16 18.99 2.04
N GLU A 145 8.81 18.12 1.30
CA GLU A 145 9.16 18.30 -0.10
C GLU A 145 8.22 17.43 -0.92
N ILE A 146 7.11 18.03 -1.40
CA ILE A 146 6.04 17.31 -2.11
C ILE A 146 6.54 16.93 -3.50
N ILE A 147 6.40 15.64 -3.85
CA ILE A 147 6.81 15.08 -5.13
C ILE A 147 5.58 14.93 -6.03
N PRO A 148 5.48 15.68 -7.14
CA PRO A 148 4.33 15.62 -8.04
C PRO A 148 4.09 14.22 -8.61
N GLU A 149 2.80 13.82 -8.70
CA GLU A 149 2.34 12.59 -9.33
C GLU A 149 2.04 12.82 -10.82
N THR A 150 2.95 13.47 -11.54
CA THR A 150 2.75 13.86 -12.93
C THR A 150 3.66 13.09 -13.88
N PHE A 151 3.14 12.78 -15.07
CA PHE A 151 3.83 11.96 -16.07
C PHE A 151 5.21 12.50 -16.49
N ASP A 152 5.40 13.81 -16.51
CA ASP A 152 6.66 14.47 -16.88
C ASP A 152 7.79 14.23 -15.87
N ARG A 153 7.49 13.74 -14.65
CA ARG A 153 8.49 13.32 -13.68
C ARG A 153 9.30 12.10 -14.14
N ARG A 154 8.73 11.27 -14.98
CA ARG A 154 9.39 10.06 -15.53
C ARG A 154 9.95 9.18 -14.41
N ALA A 155 11.28 8.97 -14.33
CA ALA A 155 11.91 8.17 -13.27
C ALA A 155 12.20 8.95 -11.97
N ASP A 156 12.03 10.28 -11.96
CA ASP A 156 12.24 11.13 -10.77
C ASP A 156 10.95 11.31 -9.97
N THR A 157 10.34 10.19 -9.58
CA THR A 157 9.00 10.12 -8.96
C THR A 157 8.95 9.18 -7.77
N LEU A 158 7.91 9.32 -6.94
CA LEU A 158 7.49 8.35 -5.92
C LEU A 158 6.37 7.44 -6.39
N THR A 159 5.69 7.79 -7.50
CA THR A 159 4.57 7.05 -8.08
C THR A 159 4.90 6.56 -9.49
N PRO A 160 5.80 5.58 -9.64
CA PRO A 160 6.29 5.14 -10.95
C PRO A 160 5.19 4.53 -11.83
N GLY A 161 4.09 4.06 -11.25
CA GLY A 161 2.92 3.61 -12.01
C GLY A 161 2.29 4.71 -12.86
N ASP A 162 2.29 5.97 -12.39
CA ASP A 162 1.72 7.12 -13.11
C ASP A 162 2.62 7.61 -14.25
N THR A 163 3.87 7.18 -14.28
CA THR A 163 4.86 7.60 -15.28
C THR A 163 5.31 6.48 -16.23
N CYS A 164 4.87 5.25 -16.00
CA CYS A 164 5.18 4.08 -16.81
C CYS A 164 4.15 3.92 -17.94
N LEU A 165 4.45 4.47 -19.14
CA LEU A 165 3.47 4.53 -20.23
C LEU A 165 2.90 3.16 -20.62
N LYS A 166 3.76 2.15 -20.83
CA LYS A 166 3.30 0.81 -21.20
C LYS A 166 2.42 0.18 -20.11
N TYR A 167 2.75 0.37 -18.84
CA TYR A 167 1.93 -0.11 -17.73
C TYR A 167 0.53 0.51 -17.75
N ILE A 168 0.43 1.81 -18.05
CA ILE A 168 -0.84 2.54 -18.10
C ILE A 168 -1.72 2.06 -19.27
N VAL A 169 -1.11 1.75 -20.44
CA VAL A 169 -1.85 1.44 -21.67
C VAL A 169 -1.96 -0.06 -21.98
N ASP A 170 -1.24 -0.94 -21.28
CA ASP A 170 -1.33 -2.39 -21.45
C ASP A 170 -2.63 -2.91 -20.82
N GLU A 171 -3.65 -3.06 -21.67
CA GLU A 171 -4.97 -3.56 -21.25
C GLU A 171 -4.93 -5.00 -20.69
N ASP A 172 -3.91 -5.78 -21.00
CA ASP A 172 -3.84 -7.19 -20.63
C ASP A 172 -3.09 -7.43 -19.31
N ARG A 173 -1.96 -6.77 -19.11
CA ARG A 173 -1.07 -7.04 -17.98
C ARG A 173 -0.59 -5.78 -17.24
N GLY A 174 -1.14 -4.61 -17.60
CA GLY A 174 -0.83 -3.34 -16.97
C GLY A 174 -1.67 -3.06 -15.72
N HIS A 175 -1.93 -1.78 -15.48
CA HIS A 175 -2.61 -1.25 -14.30
C HIS A 175 -3.90 -2.00 -13.93
N ASP A 176 -4.73 -2.34 -14.91
CA ASP A 176 -6.07 -2.92 -14.69
C ASP A 176 -6.05 -4.46 -14.53
N ASN A 177 -4.89 -5.09 -14.68
CA ASN A 177 -4.79 -6.55 -14.62
C ASN A 177 -5.23 -7.11 -13.25
N GLY A 178 -4.92 -6.43 -12.15
CA GLY A 178 -5.36 -6.84 -10.82
C GLY A 178 -6.89 -6.95 -10.71
N ILE A 179 -7.61 -5.98 -11.26
CA ILE A 179 -9.08 -5.97 -11.29
C ILE A 179 -9.65 -7.07 -12.18
N LYS A 180 -9.00 -7.35 -13.32
CA LYS A 180 -9.39 -8.48 -14.17
C LYS A 180 -9.29 -9.82 -13.40
N MET A 181 -8.19 -10.02 -12.66
CA MET A 181 -7.98 -11.25 -11.88
C MET A 181 -8.97 -11.34 -10.72
N LEU A 182 -9.24 -10.25 -10.01
CA LEU A 182 -10.30 -10.19 -9.01
C LEU A 182 -11.66 -10.55 -9.63
N THR A 183 -12.02 -9.96 -10.76
CA THR A 183 -13.31 -10.22 -11.44
C THR A 183 -13.48 -11.69 -11.80
N LEU A 184 -12.41 -12.33 -12.25
CA LEU A 184 -12.43 -13.79 -12.51
C LEU A 184 -12.63 -14.58 -11.22
N PHE A 185 -11.95 -14.24 -10.13
CA PHE A 185 -12.09 -14.93 -8.86
C PHE A 185 -13.45 -14.70 -8.19
N GLN A 186 -14.03 -13.52 -8.34
CA GLN A 186 -15.39 -13.24 -7.85
C GLN A 186 -16.42 -14.22 -8.40
N GLN A 187 -16.26 -14.67 -9.65
CA GLN A 187 -17.15 -15.69 -10.26
C GLN A 187 -17.09 -17.04 -9.53
N ALA A 188 -15.98 -17.32 -8.83
CA ALA A 188 -15.79 -18.58 -8.13
C ALA A 188 -16.40 -18.58 -6.71
N TYR A 189 -16.49 -17.43 -6.01
CA TYR A 189 -16.91 -17.46 -4.61
C TYR A 189 -18.17 -16.63 -4.30
N ILE A 190 -18.46 -15.58 -5.06
CA ILE A 190 -19.59 -14.69 -4.76
C ILE A 190 -20.96 -15.32 -5.00
N PRO A 191 -21.18 -16.17 -6.02
CA PRO A 191 -22.50 -16.75 -6.25
C PRO A 191 -23.11 -17.47 -5.03
N ALA A 192 -22.29 -18.19 -4.28
CA ALA A 192 -22.76 -18.86 -3.05
C ALA A 192 -23.17 -17.87 -1.94
N ILE A 193 -22.47 -16.72 -1.84
CA ILE A 193 -22.84 -15.65 -0.91
C ILE A 193 -24.17 -15.03 -1.33
N ALA A 194 -24.31 -14.72 -2.60
CA ALA A 194 -25.55 -14.13 -3.15
C ALA A 194 -26.76 -15.06 -2.95
N GLU A 195 -26.58 -16.36 -3.20
CA GLU A 195 -27.64 -17.34 -2.97
C GLU A 195 -28.06 -17.38 -1.48
N ARG A 196 -27.11 -17.43 -0.57
CA ARG A 196 -27.40 -17.41 0.88
C ARG A 196 -28.17 -16.16 1.27
N LEU A 197 -27.72 -14.97 0.90
CA LEU A 197 -28.35 -13.71 1.27
C LEU A 197 -29.76 -13.54 0.70
N LEU A 198 -30.01 -14.05 -0.51
CA LEU A 198 -31.27 -13.89 -1.21
C LEU A 198 -32.28 -14.99 -0.91
N ILE A 199 -31.83 -16.25 -0.92
CA ILE A 199 -32.70 -17.43 -0.87
C ILE A 199 -32.83 -17.95 0.56
N GLU A 200 -31.70 -18.25 1.22
CA GLU A 200 -31.70 -18.85 2.54
C GLU A 200 -32.15 -17.84 3.62
N GLU A 201 -31.81 -16.57 3.47
CA GLU A 201 -32.18 -15.49 4.39
C GLU A 201 -33.49 -14.76 3.99
N ASP A 202 -34.18 -15.24 2.95
CA ASP A 202 -35.50 -14.76 2.51
C ASP A 202 -35.56 -13.26 2.15
N ASN A 203 -34.64 -12.82 1.27
CA ASN A 203 -34.57 -11.45 0.74
C ASN A 203 -34.79 -11.41 -0.79
N ARG A 204 -35.71 -12.23 -1.32
CA ARG A 204 -35.90 -12.45 -2.76
C ARG A 204 -36.35 -11.20 -3.52
N GLU A 205 -36.95 -10.22 -2.84
CA GLU A 205 -37.35 -8.94 -3.45
C GLU A 205 -36.14 -8.12 -3.92
N LEU A 206 -34.94 -8.41 -3.46
CA LEU A 206 -33.74 -7.73 -3.92
C LEU A 206 -33.28 -8.11 -5.34
N GLU A 207 -33.97 -9.01 -6.02
CA GLU A 207 -33.76 -9.39 -7.44
C GLU A 207 -32.35 -9.87 -7.81
N GLY A 208 -31.50 -10.17 -6.85
CA GLY A 208 -30.12 -10.59 -7.06
C GLY A 208 -29.08 -9.53 -6.74
N PHE A 209 -27.87 -9.98 -6.49
CA PHE A 209 -26.70 -9.13 -6.28
C PHE A 209 -25.67 -9.37 -7.38
N THR A 210 -25.09 -8.31 -7.87
CA THR A 210 -23.90 -8.38 -8.71
C THR A 210 -22.68 -8.76 -7.84
N ASN A 211 -21.63 -9.30 -8.48
CA ASN A 211 -20.39 -9.64 -7.77
C ASN A 211 -19.78 -8.39 -7.08
N TRP A 212 -19.85 -7.26 -7.74
CA TRP A 212 -19.34 -6.00 -7.20
C TRP A 212 -20.15 -5.49 -6.00
N GLU A 213 -21.47 -5.67 -5.99
CA GLU A 213 -22.29 -5.29 -4.84
C GLU A 213 -21.95 -6.12 -3.60
N ILE A 214 -21.77 -7.43 -3.74
CA ILE A 214 -21.32 -8.28 -2.62
C ILE A 214 -19.92 -7.86 -2.16
N PHE A 215 -19.01 -7.62 -3.08
CA PHE A 215 -17.66 -7.14 -2.75
C PHE A 215 -17.70 -5.79 -2.03
N SER A 216 -18.55 -4.86 -2.48
CA SER A 216 -18.75 -3.56 -1.82
C SER A 216 -19.32 -3.70 -0.40
N MET A 217 -20.22 -4.67 -0.15
CA MET A 217 -20.68 -4.98 1.21
C MET A 217 -19.53 -5.44 2.10
N GLN A 218 -18.60 -6.24 1.57
CA GLN A 218 -17.41 -6.67 2.31
C GLN A 218 -16.49 -5.47 2.62
N GLU A 219 -16.31 -4.55 1.70
CA GLU A 219 -15.53 -3.32 1.93
C GLU A 219 -16.17 -2.42 3.00
N MET A 220 -17.50 -2.33 3.05
CA MET A 220 -18.23 -1.53 4.04
C MET A 220 -17.91 -1.95 5.48
N CYS A 221 -17.63 -3.23 5.75
CA CYS A 221 -17.15 -3.69 7.07
C CYS A 221 -15.89 -2.90 7.51
N GLY A 222 -14.90 -2.78 6.65
CA GLY A 222 -13.65 -2.07 6.95
C GLY A 222 -13.85 -0.56 7.12
N PHE A 223 -14.57 0.06 6.18
CA PHE A 223 -14.82 1.51 6.23
C PHE A 223 -15.61 1.92 7.46
N GLU A 224 -16.71 1.24 7.74
CA GLU A 224 -17.52 1.57 8.90
C GLU A 224 -16.77 1.31 10.22
N THR A 225 -15.99 0.22 10.29
CA THR A 225 -15.15 -0.06 11.46
C THR A 225 -14.14 1.06 11.69
N THR A 226 -13.53 1.61 10.63
CA THR A 226 -12.60 2.73 10.75
C THR A 226 -13.27 3.95 11.38
N VAL A 227 -14.51 4.27 10.95
CA VAL A 227 -15.22 5.49 11.39
C VAL A 227 -15.93 5.29 12.72
N ARG A 228 -16.56 4.13 12.96
CA ARG A 228 -17.43 3.87 14.11
C ARG A 228 -16.83 2.94 15.17
N GLY A 229 -15.71 2.29 14.87
CA GLY A 229 -15.07 1.31 15.76
C GLY A 229 -15.58 -0.12 15.59
N SER A 230 -16.74 -0.31 14.96
CA SER A 230 -17.33 -1.61 14.62
C SER A 230 -18.30 -1.44 13.46
N SER A 231 -18.68 -2.55 12.81
CA SER A 231 -19.64 -2.54 11.71
C SER A 231 -20.48 -3.80 11.67
N PRO A 232 -21.82 -3.69 11.57
CA PRO A 232 -22.69 -4.87 11.37
C PRO A 232 -22.47 -5.52 9.99
N TRP A 233 -21.91 -4.83 9.01
CA TRP A 233 -21.52 -5.44 7.74
C TRP A 233 -20.51 -6.57 7.92
N CYS A 234 -19.72 -6.54 8.99
CA CYS A 234 -18.76 -7.60 9.28
C CYS A 234 -19.42 -8.94 9.60
N ASP A 235 -20.63 -8.90 10.18
CA ASP A 235 -21.39 -10.07 10.59
C ASP A 235 -22.22 -10.70 9.45
N VAL A 236 -22.32 -10.01 8.29
CA VAL A 236 -23.00 -10.51 7.10
C VAL A 236 -22.26 -11.73 6.51
N PHE A 237 -20.94 -11.79 6.67
CA PHE A 237 -20.09 -12.72 5.98
C PHE A 237 -19.50 -13.77 6.91
N THR A 238 -19.41 -14.99 6.41
CA THR A 238 -18.76 -16.10 7.10
C THR A 238 -17.25 -15.94 7.10
N ARG A 239 -16.57 -16.74 7.94
CA ARG A 239 -15.09 -16.78 7.94
C ARG A 239 -14.51 -17.16 6.58
N GLU A 240 -15.18 -18.03 5.82
CA GLU A 240 -14.75 -18.44 4.49
C GLU A 240 -14.93 -17.30 3.47
N ASP A 241 -16.03 -16.54 3.59
CA ASP A 241 -16.26 -15.36 2.74
C ASP A 241 -15.14 -14.32 2.97
N TRP A 242 -14.72 -14.10 4.24
CA TRP A 242 -13.62 -13.20 4.57
C TRP A 242 -12.27 -13.67 4.04
N LYS A 243 -11.98 -14.96 4.08
CA LYS A 243 -10.75 -15.50 3.47
C LYS A 243 -10.75 -15.32 1.95
N ASN A 244 -11.91 -15.47 1.31
CA ASN A 244 -12.05 -15.23 -0.12
C ASN A 244 -11.89 -13.75 -0.46
N PHE A 245 -12.46 -12.85 0.36
CA PHE A 245 -12.26 -11.41 0.21
C PHE A 245 -10.77 -11.02 0.33
N GLU A 246 -10.07 -11.51 1.37
CA GLU A 246 -8.63 -11.31 1.53
C GLU A 246 -7.86 -11.76 0.30
N TYR A 247 -8.16 -12.96 -0.20
CA TYR A 247 -7.53 -13.47 -1.42
C TYR A 247 -7.84 -12.64 -2.66
N GLY A 248 -9.07 -12.14 -2.77
CA GLY A 248 -9.45 -11.21 -3.84
C GLY A 248 -8.60 -9.94 -3.82
N ARG A 249 -8.36 -9.38 -2.62
CA ARG A 249 -7.45 -8.23 -2.45
C ARG A 249 -6.00 -8.58 -2.77
N ASP A 250 -5.56 -9.80 -2.46
CA ASP A 250 -4.22 -10.26 -2.84
C ASP A 250 -4.06 -10.31 -4.36
N LEU A 251 -5.06 -10.82 -5.09
CA LEU A 251 -5.03 -10.84 -6.56
C LEU A 251 -4.89 -9.43 -7.16
N VAL A 252 -5.64 -8.47 -6.62
CA VAL A 252 -5.54 -7.07 -7.08
C VAL A 252 -4.09 -6.59 -7.00
N HIS A 253 -3.48 -6.62 -5.83
CA HIS A 253 -2.15 -6.05 -5.64
C HIS A 253 -1.03 -6.92 -6.22
N TYR A 254 -1.22 -8.24 -6.26
CA TYR A 254 -0.27 -9.16 -6.85
C TYR A 254 -0.09 -8.93 -8.36
N TYR A 255 -1.20 -8.70 -9.08
CA TYR A 255 -1.19 -8.51 -10.53
C TYR A 255 -1.13 -7.04 -10.98
N ARG A 256 -1.28 -6.10 -10.06
CA ARG A 256 -1.19 -4.66 -10.35
C ARG A 256 0.20 -4.09 -10.09
N GLY A 257 0.97 -4.63 -9.16
CA GLY A 257 2.27 -4.08 -8.78
C GLY A 257 3.15 -5.10 -8.04
N GLY A 258 2.65 -6.31 -7.83
CA GLY A 258 3.35 -7.42 -7.19
C GLY A 258 4.08 -8.33 -8.17
N PRO A 259 4.44 -9.54 -7.73
CA PRO A 259 5.20 -10.50 -8.56
C PRO A 259 4.51 -10.93 -9.87
N GLY A 260 3.18 -10.80 -9.97
CA GLY A 260 2.41 -11.10 -11.17
C GLY A 260 2.38 -9.98 -12.22
N ASP A 261 2.91 -8.81 -11.90
CA ASP A 261 2.99 -7.65 -12.80
C ASP A 261 4.37 -7.58 -13.46
N PRO A 262 4.47 -7.63 -14.80
CA PRO A 262 5.73 -7.57 -15.52
C PRO A 262 6.46 -6.22 -15.44
N TYR A 263 5.78 -5.15 -14.99
CA TYR A 263 6.32 -3.81 -14.85
C TYR A 263 6.86 -3.54 -13.44
N ALA A 264 6.36 -4.26 -12.43
CA ALA A 264 6.61 -4.01 -11.02
C ALA A 264 8.11 -3.95 -10.67
N GLY A 265 8.90 -4.89 -11.19
CA GLY A 265 10.34 -4.92 -10.92
C GLY A 265 11.05 -3.63 -11.33
N ALA A 266 10.77 -3.12 -12.55
CA ALA A 266 11.38 -1.89 -13.05
C ALA A 266 10.87 -0.65 -12.32
N MET A 267 9.58 -0.59 -11.99
CA MET A 267 8.98 0.50 -11.21
C MET A 267 9.60 0.58 -9.81
N GLY A 268 9.64 -0.52 -9.11
CA GLY A 268 10.20 -0.56 -7.74
C GLY A 268 11.71 -0.38 -7.69
N TRP A 269 12.42 -0.69 -8.77
CA TRP A 269 13.85 -0.50 -8.89
C TRP A 269 14.30 0.94 -8.69
N LEU A 270 13.52 1.91 -9.13
CA LEU A 270 13.87 3.32 -9.01
C LEU A 270 14.18 3.69 -7.56
N TRP A 271 13.27 3.36 -6.65
CA TRP A 271 13.43 3.67 -5.23
C TRP A 271 14.46 2.77 -4.57
N LEU A 272 14.50 1.48 -4.90
CA LEU A 272 15.48 0.52 -4.39
C LEU A 272 16.91 0.95 -4.71
N ASN A 273 17.16 1.33 -5.95
CA ASN A 273 18.48 1.80 -6.40
C ASN A 273 18.90 3.10 -5.70
N ALA A 274 17.98 4.09 -5.63
CA ALA A 274 18.26 5.35 -4.94
C ALA A 274 18.58 5.12 -3.46
N THR A 275 17.79 4.31 -2.77
CA THR A 275 17.98 3.97 -1.36
C THR A 275 19.27 3.18 -1.12
N THR A 276 19.60 2.24 -2.02
CA THR A 276 20.86 1.46 -1.91
C THR A 276 22.07 2.37 -2.03
N ASN A 277 22.04 3.38 -2.90
CA ASN A 277 23.12 4.36 -3.00
C ASN A 277 23.27 5.19 -1.71
N LEU A 278 22.15 5.63 -1.10
CA LEU A 278 22.18 6.33 0.18
C LEU A 278 22.71 5.43 1.31
N LEU A 279 22.34 4.15 1.33
CA LEU A 279 22.89 3.16 2.29
C LEU A 279 24.41 2.99 2.14
N ARG A 280 24.94 3.00 0.90
CA ARG A 280 26.39 2.95 0.62
C ARG A 280 27.10 4.22 1.08
N GLU A 281 26.52 5.39 0.82
CA GLU A 281 27.04 6.68 1.25
C GLU A 281 27.05 6.82 2.79
N GLY A 282 26.04 6.22 3.44
CA GLY A 282 25.93 6.14 4.88
C GLY A 282 25.65 7.47 5.56
N PRO A 283 26.22 7.72 6.78
CA PRO A 283 25.85 8.90 7.58
C PRO A 283 26.09 10.26 6.91
N LYS A 284 26.93 10.30 5.87
CA LYS A 284 27.17 11.53 5.10
C LYS A 284 25.94 11.96 4.29
N ALA A 285 25.11 11.01 3.84
CA ALA A 285 23.87 11.29 3.14
C ALA A 285 22.78 11.85 4.07
N GLY A 286 22.87 11.54 5.36
CA GLY A 286 21.87 11.84 6.38
C GLY A 286 21.58 10.64 7.26
N SER A 287 20.73 10.84 8.27
CA SER A 287 20.41 9.78 9.24
C SER A 287 19.03 9.18 9.02
N MET A 288 18.06 9.93 8.48
CA MET A 288 16.68 9.50 8.31
C MET A 288 16.11 10.00 6.98
N PHE A 289 15.37 9.12 6.31
CA PHE A 289 14.75 9.38 5.02
C PHE A 289 13.33 8.82 5.05
N PHE A 290 12.33 9.65 4.79
CA PHE A 290 10.92 9.25 4.86
C PHE A 290 10.23 9.60 3.55
N SER A 291 9.78 8.56 2.83
CA SER A 291 8.92 8.68 1.66
C SER A 291 7.51 8.23 2.03
N PHE A 292 6.51 8.99 1.61
CA PHE A 292 5.09 8.66 1.81
C PHE A 292 4.47 8.47 0.43
N VAL A 293 3.86 7.32 0.23
CA VAL A 293 3.39 6.85 -1.08
C VAL A 293 2.07 6.09 -0.93
N HIS A 294 1.51 5.63 -2.04
CA HIS A 294 0.36 4.74 -2.06
C HIS A 294 0.79 3.27 -1.86
N ASP A 295 -0.17 2.39 -1.58
CA ASP A 295 0.06 0.94 -1.53
C ASP A 295 0.54 0.40 -2.88
N GLY A 296 0.01 0.95 -3.99
CA GLY A 296 0.44 0.65 -5.35
C GLY A 296 1.93 0.87 -5.61
N ASP A 297 2.63 1.66 -4.79
CA ASP A 297 4.07 1.95 -4.92
C ASP A 297 4.93 1.05 -4.01
N ILE A 298 4.35 0.54 -2.92
CA ILE A 298 5.05 -0.40 -2.02
C ILE A 298 5.22 -1.77 -2.70
N ALA A 299 4.19 -2.27 -3.37
CA ALA A 299 4.22 -3.58 -4.02
C ALA A 299 5.35 -3.71 -5.06
N PRO A 300 5.54 -2.75 -6.00
CA PRO A 300 6.68 -2.74 -6.91
C PRO A 300 8.03 -2.75 -6.21
N PHE A 301 8.18 -1.96 -5.14
CA PHE A 301 9.42 -1.94 -4.37
C PHE A 301 9.76 -3.32 -3.78
N LEU A 302 8.78 -4.01 -3.18
CA LEU A 302 8.97 -5.34 -2.62
C LEU A 302 9.29 -6.37 -3.70
N THR A 303 8.70 -6.23 -4.89
CA THR A 303 8.98 -7.06 -6.06
C THR A 303 10.40 -6.84 -6.57
N ALA A 304 10.85 -5.59 -6.67
CA ALA A 304 12.23 -5.28 -7.04
C ALA A 304 13.23 -5.83 -6.03
N LEU A 305 12.91 -5.78 -4.73
CA LEU A 305 13.74 -6.28 -3.63
C LEU A 305 13.83 -7.82 -3.60
N ASP A 306 12.98 -8.52 -4.36
CA ASP A 306 12.90 -9.99 -4.46
C ASP A 306 12.63 -10.68 -3.11
N ILE A 307 11.81 -10.07 -2.30
CA ILE A 307 11.30 -10.64 -1.05
C ILE A 307 9.82 -11.04 -1.21
N MET A 308 9.31 -11.83 -0.30
CA MET A 308 7.97 -12.44 -0.38
C MET A 308 7.79 -13.33 -1.62
N LYS A 309 8.88 -13.92 -2.11
CA LYS A 309 8.88 -14.80 -3.26
C LYS A 309 8.20 -16.13 -2.95
N ASP A 310 7.36 -16.55 -3.86
CA ASP A 310 6.60 -17.80 -3.79
C ASP A 310 7.01 -18.75 -4.91
N ALA A 311 7.83 -19.74 -4.60
CA ALA A 311 8.33 -20.69 -5.60
C ALA A 311 7.20 -21.54 -6.25
N LYS A 312 6.02 -21.60 -5.62
CA LYS A 312 4.88 -22.38 -6.11
C LYS A 312 3.98 -21.55 -7.02
N TYR A 313 3.80 -20.28 -6.72
CA TYR A 313 2.80 -19.46 -7.38
C TYR A 313 3.35 -18.30 -8.21
N ASP A 314 4.60 -17.86 -7.99
CA ASP A 314 5.16 -16.79 -8.78
C ASP A 314 5.44 -17.21 -10.23
N PRO A 315 5.01 -16.43 -11.24
CA PRO A 315 4.28 -15.16 -11.16
C PRO A 315 2.75 -15.32 -11.31
N PHE A 316 2.14 -16.46 -11.00
CA PHE A 316 0.73 -16.74 -11.31
C PHE A 316 -0.05 -17.27 -10.10
N LEU A 317 -0.76 -16.40 -9.39
CA LEU A 317 -1.79 -16.81 -8.44
C LEU A 317 -3.06 -17.27 -9.17
N PRO A 318 -3.69 -18.39 -8.76
CA PRO A 318 -4.89 -18.90 -9.41
C PRO A 318 -6.11 -17.99 -9.21
N THR A 319 -6.98 -17.90 -10.23
CA THR A 319 -8.23 -17.12 -10.17
C THR A 319 -9.48 -18.00 -10.05
N THR A 320 -9.32 -19.33 -10.03
CA THR A 320 -10.42 -20.30 -9.93
C THR A 320 -10.64 -20.83 -8.52
N HIS A 321 -9.68 -20.68 -7.66
CA HIS A 321 -9.70 -21.12 -6.27
C HIS A 321 -8.66 -20.32 -5.45
N ARG A 322 -8.83 -20.32 -4.14
CA ARG A 322 -7.89 -19.65 -3.22
C ARG A 322 -6.60 -20.47 -3.07
N ALA A 323 -5.45 -19.83 -3.26
CA ALA A 323 -4.14 -20.37 -2.92
C ALA A 323 -3.93 -20.26 -1.40
N GLU A 324 -4.20 -21.35 -0.65
CA GLU A 324 -4.22 -21.34 0.83
C GLU A 324 -2.83 -21.13 1.44
N ASP A 325 -1.79 -21.60 0.76
CA ASP A 325 -0.40 -21.60 1.22
C ASP A 325 0.48 -20.57 0.51
N ARG A 326 -0.12 -19.52 -0.06
CA ARG A 326 0.61 -18.43 -0.73
C ARG A 326 1.47 -17.64 0.25
N VAL A 327 2.53 -17.06 -0.25
CA VAL A 327 3.41 -16.15 0.52
C VAL A 327 2.88 -14.72 0.52
N TRP A 328 2.27 -14.29 -0.58
CA TRP A 328 1.73 -12.94 -0.72
C TRP A 328 0.38 -12.78 0.00
N TYR A 329 0.40 -11.99 1.07
CA TYR A 329 -0.79 -11.53 1.80
C TYR A 329 -0.77 -10.01 1.88
N THR A 330 -1.61 -9.34 1.12
CA THR A 330 -1.71 -7.88 1.07
C THR A 330 -1.97 -7.28 2.45
N SER A 331 -2.84 -7.93 3.23
CA SER A 331 -3.15 -7.55 4.61
C SER A 331 -1.94 -7.56 5.56
N THR A 332 -0.91 -8.33 5.23
CA THR A 332 0.33 -8.42 6.01
C THR A 332 1.42 -7.50 5.47
N VAL A 333 1.49 -7.36 4.15
CA VAL A 333 2.57 -6.63 3.46
C VAL A 333 2.33 -5.14 3.47
N MET A 334 1.10 -4.71 3.12
CA MET A 334 0.72 -3.30 3.00
C MET A 334 -0.70 -3.04 3.52
N PRO A 335 -0.94 -3.31 4.82
CA PRO A 335 -2.19 -2.90 5.47
C PRO A 335 -2.29 -1.38 5.52
N MET A 336 -3.42 -0.87 5.99
CA MET A 336 -3.55 0.55 6.37
C MET A 336 -2.37 0.97 7.27
N GLY A 337 -1.67 2.05 6.92
CA GLY A 337 -0.45 2.48 7.59
C GLY A 337 0.73 1.52 7.39
N GLY A 338 0.67 0.69 6.36
CA GLY A 338 1.75 -0.22 5.98
C GLY A 338 3.05 0.52 5.71
N ARG A 339 4.18 -0.08 6.08
CA ARG A 339 5.50 0.55 5.95
C ARG A 339 6.60 -0.46 5.78
N VAL A 340 7.61 -0.06 5.02
CA VAL A 340 8.89 -0.79 4.90
C VAL A 340 10.00 0.09 5.42
N THR A 341 10.81 -0.43 6.33
CA THR A 341 11.93 0.29 6.94
C THR A 341 13.23 -0.46 6.68
N LEU A 342 14.21 0.23 6.13
CA LEU A 342 15.57 -0.27 5.95
C LEU A 342 16.47 0.38 7.00
N GLU A 343 17.06 -0.42 7.86
CA GLU A 343 17.96 0.03 8.93
C GLU A 343 19.40 -0.30 8.59
N ARG A 344 20.22 0.74 8.41
CA ARG A 344 21.67 0.59 8.32
C ARG A 344 22.27 0.55 9.72
N MET A 345 22.97 -0.52 10.05
CA MET A 345 23.54 -0.75 11.36
C MET A 345 25.04 -0.94 11.27
N SER A 346 25.76 -0.54 12.31
CA SER A 346 27.18 -0.86 12.51
C SER A 346 27.38 -1.55 13.85
N CYS A 347 28.32 -2.51 13.92
CA CYS A 347 28.63 -3.19 15.16
C CYS A 347 29.38 -2.27 16.14
N SER A 348 29.18 -2.51 17.43
CA SER A 348 29.97 -1.87 18.48
C SER A 348 31.37 -2.50 18.54
N PRO A 349 32.43 -1.72 18.90
CA PRO A 349 33.75 -2.22 19.13
C PRO A 349 33.84 -3.32 20.20
N THR A 350 32.81 -3.52 20.98
CA THR A 350 32.72 -4.54 22.04
C THR A 350 32.09 -5.86 21.59
N ASP A 351 31.65 -5.97 20.34
CA ASP A 351 31.09 -7.21 19.80
C ASP A 351 32.24 -8.18 19.40
N PRO A 352 32.43 -9.33 20.09
CA PRO A 352 33.54 -10.22 19.81
C PRO A 352 33.29 -11.14 18.58
N VAL A 353 32.10 -11.11 18.01
CA VAL A 353 31.66 -12.07 16.98
C VAL A 353 31.73 -11.48 15.56
N HIS A 354 31.61 -10.15 15.43
CA HIS A 354 31.59 -9.50 14.14
C HIS A 354 32.76 -8.52 13.97
N ASP A 355 33.21 -8.37 12.73
CA ASP A 355 34.22 -7.35 12.38
C ASP A 355 33.71 -5.95 12.75
N LEU A 356 34.52 -5.23 13.50
CA LEU A 356 34.21 -3.88 14.01
C LEU A 356 33.88 -2.83 12.94
N ASN A 357 34.28 -3.08 11.70
CA ASN A 357 34.06 -2.21 10.55
C ASN A 357 32.90 -2.66 9.66
N GLU A 358 32.24 -3.77 9.99
CA GLU A 358 31.19 -4.31 9.16
C GLU A 358 29.88 -3.55 9.39
N THR A 359 29.22 -3.24 8.26
CA THR A 359 27.92 -2.58 8.23
C THR A 359 26.88 -3.57 7.76
N PHE A 360 25.71 -3.54 8.38
CA PHE A 360 24.59 -4.44 8.12
C PHE A 360 23.36 -3.68 7.70
N LEU A 361 22.50 -4.34 6.93
CA LEU A 361 21.15 -3.92 6.61
C LEU A 361 20.15 -4.85 7.29
N ARG A 362 19.14 -4.28 7.94
CA ARG A 362 17.96 -4.98 8.42
C ARG A 362 16.71 -4.40 7.80
N ILE A 363 15.80 -5.26 7.35
CA ILE A 363 14.54 -4.87 6.74
C ILE A 363 13.41 -5.17 7.73
N ASN A 364 12.53 -4.19 7.92
CA ASN A 364 11.30 -4.37 8.68
C ASN A 364 10.11 -4.06 7.78
N ILE A 365 9.09 -4.91 7.82
CA ILE A 365 7.78 -4.67 7.24
C ILE A 365 6.78 -4.61 8.39
N ASN A 366 6.09 -3.50 8.54
CA ASN A 366 5.12 -3.27 9.62
C ASN A 366 5.68 -3.58 11.01
N ASP A 367 6.91 -3.09 11.28
CA ASP A 367 7.69 -3.30 12.50
C ASP A 367 8.22 -4.73 12.73
N ARG A 368 7.90 -5.68 11.85
CA ARG A 368 8.44 -7.04 11.90
C ARG A 368 9.71 -7.15 11.08
N VAL A 369 10.77 -7.72 11.66
CA VAL A 369 11.99 -8.03 10.91
C VAL A 369 11.68 -9.10 9.85
N VAL A 370 12.00 -8.79 8.60
CA VAL A 370 11.90 -9.72 7.47
C VAL A 370 13.30 -10.04 6.99
N PRO A 371 13.82 -11.22 7.30
CA PRO A 371 15.16 -11.62 6.89
C PRO A 371 15.18 -11.88 5.38
N LEU A 372 16.26 -11.48 4.73
CA LEU A 372 16.51 -11.85 3.35
C LEU A 372 16.81 -13.35 3.25
N SER A 373 16.18 -14.05 2.32
CA SER A 373 16.32 -15.51 2.20
C SER A 373 17.76 -15.95 1.93
N TYR A 374 18.51 -15.15 1.20
CA TYR A 374 19.89 -15.37 0.80
C TYR A 374 20.91 -14.83 1.80
N CYS A 375 20.53 -13.98 2.76
CA CYS A 375 21.45 -13.26 3.63
C CYS A 375 20.76 -12.85 4.93
N LYS A 376 21.01 -13.58 6.02
CA LYS A 376 20.37 -13.37 7.33
C LYS A 376 21.25 -13.73 8.54
N ALA A 377 22.54 -13.90 8.31
CA ALA A 377 23.48 -14.35 9.35
C ALA A 377 23.98 -13.23 10.25
N GLY A 378 23.70 -11.97 9.91
CA GLY A 378 24.10 -10.81 10.71
C GLY A 378 23.26 -10.62 11.98
N PRO A 379 23.63 -9.68 12.86
CA PRO A 379 22.94 -9.40 14.10
C PRO A 379 21.46 -9.06 13.88
N GLY A 380 20.56 -9.73 14.62
CA GLY A 380 19.12 -9.50 14.52
C GLY A 380 18.52 -9.85 13.15
N LEU A 381 19.01 -10.90 12.51
CA LEU A 381 18.59 -11.38 11.17
C LEU A 381 18.90 -10.36 10.05
N SER A 382 19.93 -9.54 10.22
CA SER A 382 20.40 -8.59 9.23
C SER A 382 21.34 -9.24 8.21
N CYS A 383 21.62 -8.50 7.14
CA CYS A 383 22.52 -8.88 6.06
C CYS A 383 23.74 -7.94 6.05
N PRO A 384 24.98 -8.39 5.84
CA PRO A 384 26.10 -7.52 5.53
C PRO A 384 25.73 -6.58 4.36
N LEU A 385 25.97 -5.28 4.52
CA LEU A 385 25.57 -4.29 3.53
C LEU A 385 26.20 -4.55 2.16
N ALA A 386 27.46 -5.03 2.13
CA ALA A 386 28.15 -5.35 0.88
C ALA A 386 27.44 -6.50 0.13
N GLU A 387 26.96 -7.50 0.84
CA GLU A 387 26.23 -8.63 0.25
C GLU A 387 24.86 -8.19 -0.30
N PHE A 388 24.14 -7.35 0.46
CA PHE A 388 22.90 -6.73 -0.01
C PHE A 388 23.13 -5.90 -1.27
N VAL A 389 24.13 -5.02 -1.28
CA VAL A 389 24.47 -4.20 -2.47
C VAL A 389 24.75 -5.08 -3.68
N GLY A 390 25.56 -6.13 -3.52
CA GLY A 390 25.85 -7.08 -4.59
C GLY A 390 24.60 -7.81 -5.10
N HIS A 391 23.61 -8.09 -4.23
CA HIS A 391 22.32 -8.63 -4.66
C HIS A 391 21.53 -7.60 -5.48
N VAL A 392 21.42 -6.38 -5.01
CA VAL A 392 20.72 -5.30 -5.73
C VAL A 392 21.36 -5.04 -7.09
N GLU A 393 22.69 -5.06 -7.21
CA GLU A 393 23.39 -4.90 -8.48
C GLU A 393 23.07 -6.02 -9.48
N ARG A 394 22.93 -7.27 -9.02
CA ARG A 394 22.47 -8.39 -9.88
C ARG A 394 21.01 -8.25 -10.29
N ARG A 395 20.16 -7.78 -9.39
CA ARG A 395 18.73 -7.56 -9.69
C ARG A 395 18.51 -6.53 -10.79
N ARG A 396 19.41 -5.59 -10.98
CA ARG A 396 19.34 -4.61 -12.05
C ARG A 396 19.12 -5.25 -13.43
N ASP A 397 19.90 -6.29 -13.74
CA ASP A 397 19.83 -6.95 -15.05
C ASP A 397 18.52 -7.73 -15.22
N GLU A 398 17.98 -8.26 -14.13
CA GLU A 398 16.72 -9.01 -14.12
C GLU A 398 15.48 -8.09 -14.27
N VAL A 399 15.45 -6.96 -13.58
CA VAL A 399 14.31 -6.03 -13.61
C VAL A 399 14.31 -5.15 -14.86
N ARG A 400 15.43 -5.01 -15.54
CA ARG A 400 15.63 -4.19 -16.74
C ARG A 400 15.51 -2.69 -16.44
N GLU A 401 15.88 -1.86 -17.41
CA GLU A 401 15.83 -0.41 -17.26
C GLU A 401 14.38 0.11 -17.34
N PHE A 402 14.04 1.04 -16.46
CA PHE A 402 12.69 1.62 -16.35
C PHE A 402 12.19 2.21 -17.68
N GLY A 403 13.04 2.97 -18.40
CA GLY A 403 12.67 3.57 -19.66
C GLY A 403 12.26 2.53 -20.71
N ASP A 404 13.03 1.43 -20.84
CA ASP A 404 12.76 0.35 -21.79
C ASP A 404 11.48 -0.41 -21.47
N VAL A 405 11.32 -0.77 -20.18
CA VAL A 405 10.14 -1.50 -19.72
C VAL A 405 8.89 -0.64 -19.87
N CYS A 406 8.97 0.63 -19.51
CA CYS A 406 7.84 1.56 -19.53
C CYS A 406 7.59 2.21 -20.90
N GLY A 407 8.46 1.98 -21.88
CA GLY A 407 8.31 2.53 -23.24
C GLY A 407 8.48 4.05 -23.29
N LEU A 408 9.46 4.57 -22.53
CA LEU A 408 9.78 5.98 -22.49
C LEU A 408 11.03 6.26 -23.33
N ASP A 409 10.94 7.23 -24.25
CA ASP A 409 12.06 7.62 -25.11
C ASP A 409 13.02 8.59 -24.42
N GLY A 410 14.31 8.53 -24.80
CA GLY A 410 15.35 9.43 -24.33
C GLY A 410 15.81 9.18 -22.91
N ASP A 411 16.46 10.18 -22.30
CA ASP A 411 16.88 10.10 -20.91
C ASP A 411 15.66 10.21 -19.98
N VAL A 412 15.37 9.14 -19.25
CA VAL A 412 14.26 9.10 -18.29
C VAL A 412 14.64 9.65 -16.91
N GLY A 413 15.92 9.93 -16.68
CA GLY A 413 16.41 10.42 -15.40
C GLY A 413 16.48 9.33 -14.32
N ARG A 414 16.47 9.79 -13.07
CA ARG A 414 16.51 8.95 -11.88
C ARG A 414 15.96 9.74 -10.70
N ILE A 415 15.67 9.10 -9.58
CA ILE A 415 15.33 9.80 -8.34
C ILE A 415 16.47 10.72 -7.91
N THR A 416 16.17 12.01 -7.77
CA THR A 416 17.14 13.07 -7.41
C THR A 416 16.85 13.72 -6.07
N PHE A 417 15.62 13.65 -5.59
CA PHE A 417 15.13 14.39 -4.43
C PHE A 417 15.51 13.77 -3.08
N LEU A 418 15.74 12.47 -2.96
CA LEU A 418 16.06 11.78 -1.71
C LEU A 418 17.42 12.20 -1.14
N ARG A 419 17.54 13.48 -0.71
CA ARG A 419 18.77 14.03 -0.13
C ARG A 419 18.45 14.94 1.04
N GLN A 420 18.99 14.61 2.22
CA GLN A 420 18.83 15.43 3.42
C GLN A 420 19.68 16.71 3.41
N GLN A 421 20.83 16.69 2.76
CA GLN A 421 21.71 17.83 2.63
C GLN A 421 21.68 18.36 1.19
N GLN A 422 21.49 19.63 1.03
CA GLN A 422 21.90 20.40 -0.13
C GLN A 422 22.94 21.39 0.32
#